data_5e0792fdb296e99de23b327da113d990
#
_entry.id   5e0792fdb296e99de23b327da113d990
#
_cell.length_a   1.000
_cell.length_b   1.000
_cell.length_c   1.000
_cell.angle_alpha   90.00
_cell.angle_beta   90.00
_cell.angle_gamma   90.00
#
_symmetry.space_group_name_H-M   'P 1'
#
loop_
_entity.id
_entity.type
_entity.pdbx_description
1 polymer ?
#
loop_
_entity_poly.entity_id
_entity_poly.type
_entity_poly.pdbx_seq_one_letter_code
_entity_poly.pdbx_strand_id
1 'polypeptide(L)'
;MSPKDSPPTEYTPRAWLSIFGAFTCAFCTVGFMNSFGIFQEYYAKNQLSSSSTSTVAWIGAISIFFLFATSVGAGAMLDIFGPKLMVYVGSFGCVFALMMTSLCQEFYQFLLAQGVVFGISMGLATWPMLALVGQYIKVKRAAAMGIVLAGSSLGGIIWPIAIDRLINKPNIGFPWTMRIVGFIMIPCFIFSCTAAKSPDTPKTNVESHNSNQQSDENTTEQKDIPQSHKAEALALVRKPSLQLLCLAVFIIYFGMFSPFFYTTSYAVEKGFSTSLAFYTVSIVNGASFPGRVLPGIVADKYGKFNCCIIATISAGIIALCWTKVTSVAGLVIWCAAYGFASGGILSLQQACAAQVATSTTLGLAIGTVSGSTALSAMANVPISGALVEKYGYLSLSIYSGVSLLLGGLLLIAARLVQNRELRAIV
;
A
#
# COMPACT_ATOMS: atom_id res chain seq x y z
N MET A 1 -43.66 -13.49 4.64
CA MET A 1 -42.39 -12.75 4.69
C MET A 1 -42.50 -11.56 3.76
N SER A 2 -42.49 -10.38 4.30
CA SER A 2 -42.62 -9.12 3.55
C SER A 2 -41.30 -8.84 2.79
N PRO A 3 -41.33 -8.28 1.55
CA PRO A 3 -40.13 -7.98 0.75
C PRO A 3 -39.20 -6.92 1.35
N LYS A 4 -39.43 -6.45 2.58
CA LYS A 4 -38.70 -5.38 3.25
C LYS A 4 -37.49 -5.82 4.09
N ASP A 5 -37.21 -7.12 4.24
CA ASP A 5 -36.20 -7.64 5.15
C ASP A 5 -34.93 -8.21 4.46
N SER A 6 -34.71 -7.92 3.18
CA SER A 6 -33.41 -8.20 2.58
C SER A 6 -32.39 -7.19 3.12
N PRO A 7 -31.24 -7.64 3.69
CA PRO A 7 -30.21 -6.70 4.13
C PRO A 7 -29.81 -5.79 2.96
N PRO A 8 -29.63 -4.47 3.22
CA PRO A 8 -29.30 -3.54 2.15
C PRO A 8 -28.04 -4.03 1.43
N THR A 9 -28.09 -4.10 0.11
CA THR A 9 -26.96 -4.52 -0.73
C THR A 9 -25.79 -3.57 -0.48
N GLU A 10 -24.71 -4.03 0.15
CA GLU A 10 -23.53 -3.22 0.45
C GLU A 10 -22.87 -2.64 -0.82
N TYR A 11 -23.03 -3.34 -1.95
CA TYR A 11 -22.51 -2.95 -3.26
C TYR A 11 -23.46 -2.02 -4.01
N THR A 12 -23.62 -0.81 -3.46
CA THR A 12 -24.33 0.25 -4.16
C THR A 12 -23.49 0.81 -5.33
N PRO A 13 -24.09 1.48 -6.33
CA PRO A 13 -23.32 2.15 -7.40
C PRO A 13 -22.27 3.12 -6.84
N ARG A 14 -22.56 3.75 -5.70
CA ARG A 14 -21.63 4.65 -5.02
C ARG A 14 -20.45 3.91 -4.40
N ALA A 15 -20.69 2.74 -3.79
CA ALA A 15 -19.63 1.89 -3.26
C ALA A 15 -18.70 1.41 -4.39
N TRP A 16 -19.24 0.99 -5.52
CA TRP A 16 -18.45 0.63 -6.70
C TRP A 16 -17.62 1.80 -7.22
N LEU A 17 -18.21 3.00 -7.30
CA LEU A 17 -17.47 4.20 -7.70
C LEU A 17 -16.28 4.46 -6.76
N SER A 18 -16.48 4.30 -5.45
CA SER A 18 -15.41 4.47 -4.46
C SER A 18 -14.33 3.38 -4.59
N ILE A 19 -14.71 2.11 -4.85
CA ILE A 19 -13.76 1.01 -5.10
C ILE A 19 -12.91 1.30 -6.34
N PHE A 20 -13.51 1.67 -7.46
CA PHE A 20 -12.78 1.95 -8.71
C PHE A 20 -11.96 3.24 -8.61
N GLY A 21 -12.44 4.26 -7.90
CA GLY A 21 -11.67 5.47 -7.62
C GLY A 21 -10.44 5.18 -6.77
N ALA A 22 -10.58 4.33 -5.74
CA ALA A 22 -9.46 3.89 -4.93
C ALA A 22 -8.48 2.98 -5.69
N PHE A 23 -8.98 2.09 -6.55
CA PHE A 23 -8.19 1.27 -7.47
C PHE A 23 -7.33 2.14 -8.38
N THR A 24 -7.93 3.15 -9.01
CA THR A 24 -7.25 4.07 -9.93
C THR A 24 -6.21 4.91 -9.18
N CYS A 25 -6.53 5.32 -7.95
CA CYS A 25 -5.56 5.99 -7.07
C CYS A 25 -4.35 5.09 -6.77
N ALA A 26 -4.57 3.84 -6.38
CA ALA A 26 -3.51 2.88 -6.11
C ALA A 26 -2.67 2.56 -7.37
N PHE A 27 -3.29 2.53 -8.54
CA PHE A 27 -2.63 2.39 -9.85
C PHE A 27 -1.63 3.53 -10.10
N CYS A 28 -2.05 4.79 -9.87
CA CYS A 28 -1.20 5.96 -10.09
C CYS A 28 -0.13 6.17 -9.02
N THR A 29 -0.38 5.74 -7.79
CA THR A 29 0.51 5.96 -6.64
C THR A 29 1.47 4.78 -6.44
N VAL A 30 1.06 3.78 -5.68
CA VAL A 30 1.88 2.60 -5.36
C VAL A 30 2.27 1.82 -6.64
N GLY A 31 1.39 1.81 -7.66
CA GLY A 31 1.69 1.20 -8.96
C GLY A 31 2.87 1.86 -9.67
N PHE A 32 2.91 3.19 -9.71
CA PHE A 32 4.03 3.94 -10.27
C PHE A 32 5.31 3.75 -9.46
N MET A 33 5.21 3.67 -8.12
CA MET A 33 6.35 3.42 -7.26
C MET A 33 7.08 2.11 -7.58
N ASN A 34 6.36 1.07 -8.05
CA ASN A 34 6.95 -0.20 -8.48
C ASN A 34 7.88 -0.05 -9.69
N SER A 35 7.86 1.10 -10.39
CA SER A 35 8.76 1.42 -11.51
C SER A 35 10.09 2.04 -11.07
N PHE A 36 10.30 2.26 -9.75
CA PHE A 36 11.48 2.98 -9.27
C PHE A 36 12.79 2.35 -9.72
N GLY A 37 12.84 1.03 -9.87
CA GLY A 37 14.04 0.36 -10.37
C GLY A 37 14.53 0.86 -11.74
N ILE A 38 13.62 1.22 -12.65
CA ILE A 38 13.97 1.80 -13.96
C ILE A 38 14.58 3.19 -13.79
N PHE A 39 13.98 4.01 -12.93
CA PHE A 39 14.50 5.34 -12.63
C PHE A 39 15.87 5.26 -11.97
N GLN A 40 16.06 4.34 -11.02
CA GLN A 40 17.35 4.14 -10.35
C GLN A 40 18.46 3.79 -11.36
N GLU A 41 18.19 2.88 -12.29
CA GLU A 41 19.12 2.52 -13.34
C GLU A 41 19.41 3.70 -14.28
N TYR A 42 18.35 4.43 -14.66
CA TYR A 42 18.49 5.58 -15.54
C TYR A 42 19.29 6.71 -14.90
N TYR A 43 19.01 7.06 -13.65
CA TYR A 43 19.75 8.10 -12.91
C TYR A 43 21.21 7.75 -12.74
N ALA A 44 21.53 6.50 -12.39
CA ALA A 44 22.90 6.03 -12.23
C ALA A 44 23.72 6.08 -13.54
N LYS A 45 23.04 5.97 -14.70
CA LYS A 45 23.70 6.05 -16.02
C LYS A 45 23.80 7.47 -16.59
N ASN A 46 22.95 8.39 -16.13
CA ASN A 46 22.79 9.74 -16.71
C ASN A 46 23.06 10.83 -15.67
N GLN A 47 22.01 11.42 -15.09
CA GLN A 47 22.11 12.64 -14.26
C GLN A 47 22.94 12.44 -12.99
N LEU A 48 22.91 11.26 -12.38
CA LEU A 48 23.59 10.94 -11.13
C LEU A 48 24.73 9.93 -11.33
N SER A 49 25.39 9.94 -12.50
CA SER A 49 26.47 9.02 -12.84
C SER A 49 27.70 9.15 -11.92
N SER A 50 27.87 10.29 -11.26
CA SER A 50 28.92 10.51 -10.24
C SER A 50 28.54 9.97 -8.85
N SER A 51 27.28 9.61 -8.62
CA SER A 51 26.79 9.11 -7.33
C SER A 51 26.84 7.58 -7.28
N SER A 52 27.05 7.02 -6.09
CA SER A 52 26.97 5.58 -5.91
C SER A 52 25.54 5.06 -6.12
N THR A 53 25.40 3.82 -6.60
CA THR A 53 24.09 3.17 -6.76
C THR A 53 23.30 3.14 -5.43
N SER A 54 24.00 2.97 -4.31
CA SER A 54 23.42 3.04 -2.97
C SER A 54 22.86 4.43 -2.66
N THR A 55 23.55 5.51 -3.06
CA THR A 55 23.04 6.88 -2.90
C THR A 55 21.77 7.09 -3.69
N VAL A 56 21.72 6.67 -4.94
CA VAL A 56 20.52 6.79 -5.79
C VAL A 56 19.35 6.00 -5.23
N ALA A 57 19.59 4.84 -4.64
CA ALA A 57 18.55 4.00 -4.03
C ALA A 57 17.80 4.70 -2.87
N TRP A 58 18.43 5.68 -2.19
CA TRP A 58 17.78 6.45 -1.13
C TRP A 58 16.55 7.25 -1.62
N ILE A 59 16.50 7.64 -2.89
CA ILE A 59 15.35 8.36 -3.46
C ILE A 59 14.09 7.49 -3.32
N GLY A 60 14.17 6.22 -3.72
CA GLY A 60 13.07 5.26 -3.58
C GLY A 60 12.78 4.89 -2.13
N ALA A 61 13.82 4.68 -1.32
CA ALA A 61 13.67 4.32 0.10
C ALA A 61 12.94 5.42 0.88
N ILE A 62 13.28 6.68 0.66
CA ILE A 62 12.62 7.85 1.28
C ILE A 62 11.18 7.99 0.78
N SER A 63 10.91 7.73 -0.50
CA SER A 63 9.56 7.75 -1.05
C SER A 63 8.66 6.70 -0.39
N ILE A 64 9.16 5.47 -0.20
CA ILE A 64 8.46 4.40 0.52
C ILE A 64 8.25 4.78 1.99
N PHE A 65 9.25 5.34 2.63
CA PHE A 65 9.13 5.81 4.02
C PHE A 65 7.97 6.79 4.16
N PHE A 66 7.93 7.85 3.34
CA PHE A 66 6.88 8.85 3.43
C PHE A 66 5.51 8.33 3.02
N LEU A 67 5.42 7.41 2.05
CA LEU A 67 4.17 6.73 1.73
C LEU A 67 3.53 6.10 2.98
N PHE A 68 4.32 5.37 3.75
CA PHE A 68 3.83 4.70 4.96
C PHE A 68 3.76 5.60 6.19
N ALA A 69 4.74 6.46 6.42
CA ALA A 69 4.75 7.37 7.57
C ALA A 69 3.55 8.34 7.56
N THR A 70 3.19 8.85 6.38
CA THR A 70 2.04 9.75 6.22
C THR A 70 0.71 9.08 6.56
N SER A 71 0.63 7.74 6.49
CA SER A 71 -0.62 7.00 6.75
C SER A 71 -1.18 7.22 8.15
N VAL A 72 -0.32 7.39 9.16
CA VAL A 72 -0.74 7.61 10.56
C VAL A 72 -1.56 8.90 10.67
N GLY A 73 -1.00 9.99 10.14
CA GLY A 73 -1.70 11.29 10.14
C GLY A 73 -2.93 11.29 9.22
N ALA A 74 -2.80 10.74 8.02
CA ALA A 74 -3.89 10.65 7.05
C ALA A 74 -5.05 9.80 7.56
N GLY A 75 -4.78 8.70 8.29
CA GLY A 75 -5.81 7.87 8.90
C GLY A 75 -6.60 8.59 9.98
N ALA A 76 -5.92 9.28 10.89
CA ALA A 76 -6.57 10.07 11.93
C ALA A 76 -7.37 11.26 11.35
N MET A 77 -6.79 11.95 10.35
CA MET A 77 -7.48 13.08 9.69
C MET A 77 -8.71 12.62 8.89
N LEU A 78 -8.67 11.41 8.31
CA LEU A 78 -9.83 10.85 7.61
C LEU A 78 -11.04 10.68 8.54
N ASP A 79 -10.81 10.17 9.74
CA ASP A 79 -11.87 9.90 10.70
C ASP A 79 -12.52 11.20 11.21
N ILE A 80 -11.80 12.33 11.16
CA ILE A 80 -12.28 13.66 11.63
C ILE A 80 -12.83 14.50 10.48
N PHE A 81 -12.08 14.64 9.38
CA PHE A 81 -12.37 15.61 8.31
C PHE A 81 -12.92 14.96 7.03
N GLY A 82 -12.90 13.62 6.97
CA GLY A 82 -13.26 12.88 5.76
C GLY A 82 -12.15 12.86 4.69
N PRO A 83 -12.37 12.13 3.56
CA PRO A 83 -11.29 11.82 2.61
C PRO A 83 -10.96 12.95 1.63
N LYS A 84 -11.92 13.85 1.33
CA LYS A 84 -11.85 14.74 0.17
C LYS A 84 -10.59 15.59 0.11
N LEU A 85 -10.33 16.35 1.17
CA LEU A 85 -9.20 17.29 1.21
C LEU A 85 -7.87 16.57 0.99
N MET A 86 -7.67 15.45 1.68
CA MET A 86 -6.43 14.69 1.61
C MET A 86 -6.22 14.09 0.22
N VAL A 87 -7.27 13.52 -0.38
CA VAL A 87 -7.19 12.96 -1.73
C VAL A 87 -6.92 14.05 -2.76
N TYR A 88 -7.50 15.25 -2.63
CA TYR A 88 -7.25 16.37 -3.54
C TYR A 88 -5.81 16.87 -3.43
N VAL A 89 -5.34 17.13 -2.20
CA VAL A 89 -3.96 17.57 -1.95
C VAL A 89 -2.94 16.50 -2.38
N GLY A 90 -3.20 15.24 -2.04
CA GLY A 90 -2.34 14.13 -2.44
C GLY A 90 -2.28 13.94 -3.96
N SER A 91 -3.42 13.99 -4.64
CA SER A 91 -3.50 13.87 -6.11
C SER A 91 -2.77 15.01 -6.83
N PHE A 92 -3.01 16.25 -6.40
CA PHE A 92 -2.30 17.42 -6.92
C PHE A 92 -0.79 17.30 -6.66
N GLY A 93 -0.41 16.95 -5.43
CA GLY A 93 1.00 16.80 -5.04
C GLY A 93 1.73 15.69 -5.82
N CYS A 94 1.06 14.58 -6.16
CA CYS A 94 1.66 13.55 -7.02
C CYS A 94 1.99 14.09 -8.42
N VAL A 95 1.03 14.78 -9.07
CA VAL A 95 1.27 15.38 -10.39
C VAL A 95 2.35 16.45 -10.32
N PHE A 96 2.28 17.33 -9.31
CA PHE A 96 3.29 18.36 -9.07
C PHE A 96 4.69 17.77 -8.90
N ALA A 97 4.82 16.72 -8.08
CA ALA A 97 6.09 16.03 -7.87
C ALA A 97 6.69 15.47 -9.17
N LEU A 98 5.85 14.87 -10.04
CA LEU A 98 6.31 14.38 -11.34
C LEU A 98 6.77 15.51 -12.26
N MET A 99 6.03 16.64 -12.29
CA MET A 99 6.44 17.82 -13.05
C MET A 99 7.78 18.37 -12.54
N MET A 100 7.96 18.46 -11.22
CA MET A 100 9.24 18.87 -10.62
C MET A 100 10.37 17.88 -10.92
N THR A 101 10.11 16.58 -10.79
CA THR A 101 11.08 15.53 -11.13
C THR A 101 11.57 15.63 -12.59
N SER A 102 10.71 16.08 -13.51
CA SER A 102 11.09 16.30 -14.92
C SER A 102 12.17 17.38 -15.12
N LEU A 103 12.39 18.24 -14.14
CA LEU A 103 13.35 19.37 -14.17
C LEU A 103 14.60 19.09 -13.33
N CYS A 104 14.65 17.97 -12.58
CA CYS A 104 15.75 17.67 -11.68
C CYS A 104 17.02 17.29 -12.44
N GLN A 105 18.16 17.76 -11.92
CA GLN A 105 19.51 17.46 -12.41
C GLN A 105 20.40 16.92 -11.29
N GLU A 106 20.21 17.39 -10.05
CA GLU A 106 21.04 17.08 -8.90
C GLU A 106 20.35 16.10 -7.94
N PHE A 107 21.11 15.31 -7.21
CA PHE A 107 20.60 14.30 -6.28
C PHE A 107 19.56 14.84 -5.29
N TYR A 108 19.83 15.98 -4.66
CA TYR A 108 18.91 16.55 -3.67
C TYR A 108 17.56 16.96 -4.28
N GLN A 109 17.54 17.36 -5.56
CA GLN A 109 16.32 17.72 -6.28
C GLN A 109 15.43 16.47 -6.47
N PHE A 110 16.01 15.34 -6.94
CA PHE A 110 15.32 14.08 -7.05
C PHE A 110 14.84 13.57 -5.69
N LEU A 111 15.69 13.70 -4.65
CA LEU A 111 15.32 13.29 -3.29
C LEU A 111 14.11 14.09 -2.77
N LEU A 112 14.09 15.39 -2.97
CA LEU A 112 12.98 16.25 -2.55
C LEU A 112 11.73 16.02 -3.40
N ALA A 113 11.84 16.04 -4.74
CA ALA A 113 10.68 15.94 -5.62
C ALA A 113 10.07 14.52 -5.61
N GLN A 114 10.89 13.50 -5.90
CA GLN A 114 10.42 12.12 -6.03
C GLN A 114 10.42 11.36 -4.69
N GLY A 115 11.39 11.62 -3.82
CA GLY A 115 11.47 10.99 -2.51
C GLY A 115 10.43 11.56 -1.54
N VAL A 116 10.52 12.85 -1.25
CA VAL A 116 9.72 13.48 -0.18
C VAL A 116 8.33 13.86 -0.68
N VAL A 117 8.24 14.75 -1.68
CA VAL A 117 6.94 15.32 -2.11
C VAL A 117 6.05 14.24 -2.70
N PHE A 118 6.57 13.40 -3.59
CA PHE A 118 5.80 12.30 -4.15
C PHE A 118 5.42 11.28 -3.09
N GLY A 119 6.32 10.91 -2.17
CA GLY A 119 6.07 9.97 -1.09
C GLY A 119 4.94 10.42 -0.16
N ILE A 120 4.96 11.66 0.33
CA ILE A 120 3.91 12.25 1.16
C ILE A 120 2.58 12.28 0.38
N SER A 121 2.63 12.73 -0.86
CA SER A 121 1.45 12.88 -1.72
C SER A 121 0.77 11.54 -2.01
N MET A 122 1.56 10.48 -2.27
CA MET A 122 1.05 9.11 -2.39
C MET A 122 0.31 8.66 -1.13
N GLY A 123 0.90 8.92 0.05
CA GLY A 123 0.30 8.54 1.32
C GLY A 123 -1.03 9.26 1.56
N LEU A 124 -1.07 10.58 1.31
CA LEU A 124 -2.30 11.39 1.44
C LEU A 124 -3.41 10.97 0.48
N ALA A 125 -3.08 10.47 -0.71
CA ALA A 125 -4.07 10.01 -1.67
C ALA A 125 -4.54 8.58 -1.39
N THR A 126 -3.62 7.64 -1.16
CA THR A 126 -3.90 6.20 -1.16
C THR A 126 -4.62 5.73 0.10
N TRP A 127 -4.12 6.09 1.30
CA TRP A 127 -4.66 5.54 2.55
C TRP A 127 -6.07 6.00 2.86
N PRO A 128 -6.44 7.29 2.67
CA PRO A 128 -7.82 7.72 2.84
C PRO A 128 -8.79 7.04 1.88
N MET A 129 -8.39 6.81 0.63
CA MET A 129 -9.22 6.11 -0.36
C MET A 129 -9.44 4.64 0.02
N LEU A 130 -8.41 3.96 0.52
CA LEU A 130 -8.52 2.58 0.99
C LEU A 130 -9.45 2.48 2.21
N ALA A 131 -9.28 3.36 3.18
CA ALA A 131 -10.12 3.38 4.38
C ALA A 131 -11.57 3.76 4.06
N LEU A 132 -11.79 4.67 3.10
CA LEU A 132 -13.12 5.03 2.61
C LEU A 132 -13.89 3.80 2.08
N VAL A 133 -13.24 2.95 1.29
CA VAL A 133 -13.86 1.70 0.80
C VAL A 133 -14.26 0.80 1.97
N GLY A 134 -13.43 0.74 3.02
CA GLY A 134 -13.75 -0.01 4.23
C GLY A 134 -14.93 0.56 5.04
N GLN A 135 -15.28 1.85 4.85
CA GLN A 135 -16.48 2.46 5.43
C GLN A 135 -17.76 2.06 4.67
N TYR A 136 -17.67 1.93 3.33
CA TYR A 136 -18.80 1.49 2.49
C TYR A 136 -19.09 0.01 2.60
N ILE A 137 -18.04 -0.83 2.61
CA ILE A 137 -18.17 -2.29 2.58
C ILE A 137 -17.76 -2.85 3.95
N LYS A 138 -18.70 -3.48 4.65
CA LYS A 138 -18.50 -4.02 6.00
C LYS A 138 -18.35 -5.54 6.02
N VAL A 139 -19.19 -6.27 5.28
CA VAL A 139 -19.22 -7.76 5.27
C VAL A 139 -18.10 -8.31 4.39
N LYS A 140 -18.04 -7.88 3.11
CA LYS A 140 -17.01 -8.33 2.13
C LYS A 140 -15.83 -7.35 2.04
N ARG A 141 -15.38 -6.87 3.20
CA ARG A 141 -14.37 -5.82 3.31
C ARG A 141 -13.01 -6.26 2.77
N ALA A 142 -12.59 -7.50 3.03
CA ALA A 142 -11.30 -7.99 2.59
C ALA A 142 -11.23 -8.11 1.06
N ALA A 143 -12.29 -8.59 0.43
CA ALA A 143 -12.39 -8.62 -1.03
C ALA A 143 -12.34 -7.22 -1.65
N ALA A 144 -13.09 -6.27 -1.09
CA ALA A 144 -13.12 -4.89 -1.59
C ALA A 144 -11.74 -4.20 -1.45
N MET A 145 -11.07 -4.34 -0.33
CA MET A 145 -9.70 -3.82 -0.11
C MET A 145 -8.68 -4.52 -1.04
N GLY A 146 -8.87 -5.81 -1.29
CA GLY A 146 -8.08 -6.57 -2.25
C GLY A 146 -8.20 -6.01 -3.68
N ILE A 147 -9.41 -5.70 -4.13
CA ILE A 147 -9.65 -5.07 -5.44
C ILE A 147 -8.96 -3.70 -5.52
N VAL A 148 -9.11 -2.86 -4.50
CA VAL A 148 -8.45 -1.55 -4.45
C VAL A 148 -6.94 -1.68 -4.63
N LEU A 149 -6.32 -2.53 -3.83
CA LEU A 149 -4.86 -2.71 -3.86
C LEU A 149 -4.38 -3.41 -5.14
N ALA A 150 -5.21 -4.23 -5.80
CA ALA A 150 -4.90 -4.81 -7.10
C ALA A 150 -4.61 -3.75 -8.18
N GLY A 151 -5.14 -2.52 -8.02
CA GLY A 151 -4.78 -1.38 -8.86
C GLY A 151 -3.28 -1.11 -8.90
N SER A 152 -2.59 -1.23 -7.76
CA SER A 152 -1.14 -1.03 -7.74
C SER A 152 -0.36 -2.18 -8.40
N SER A 153 -0.89 -3.40 -8.44
CA SER A 153 -0.30 -4.49 -9.22
C SER A 153 -0.41 -4.23 -10.72
N LEU A 154 -1.58 -3.76 -11.18
CA LEU A 154 -1.78 -3.38 -12.58
C LEU A 154 -0.83 -2.23 -12.97
N GLY A 155 -0.69 -1.23 -12.11
CA GLY A 155 0.27 -0.15 -12.29
C GLY A 155 1.71 -0.66 -12.32
N GLY A 156 2.06 -1.62 -11.45
CA GLY A 156 3.38 -2.26 -11.42
C GLY A 156 3.72 -3.11 -12.66
N ILE A 157 2.74 -3.38 -13.52
CA ILE A 157 2.97 -3.98 -14.86
C ILE A 157 3.07 -2.88 -15.92
N ILE A 158 2.11 -1.98 -15.95
CA ILE A 158 1.94 -1.00 -17.04
C ILE A 158 3.02 0.09 -16.98
N TRP A 159 3.24 0.70 -15.81
CA TRP A 159 4.16 1.81 -15.68
C TRP A 159 5.61 1.46 -16.04
N PRO A 160 6.21 0.35 -15.55
CA PRO A 160 7.57 -0.01 -15.92
C PRO A 160 7.73 -0.12 -17.44
N ILE A 161 6.79 -0.80 -18.11
CA ILE A 161 6.83 -1.00 -19.57
C ILE A 161 6.67 0.33 -20.30
N ALA A 162 5.72 1.16 -19.88
CA ALA A 162 5.47 2.47 -20.51
C ALA A 162 6.67 3.41 -20.34
N ILE A 163 7.23 3.49 -19.14
CA ILE A 163 8.37 4.35 -18.82
C ILE A 163 9.61 3.91 -19.61
N ASP A 164 9.93 2.62 -19.62
CA ASP A 164 11.06 2.09 -20.38
C ASP A 164 10.95 2.44 -21.88
N ARG A 165 9.74 2.27 -22.46
CA ARG A 165 9.49 2.60 -23.86
C ARG A 165 9.56 4.09 -24.15
N LEU A 166 9.14 4.95 -23.23
CA LEU A 166 9.14 6.40 -23.41
C LEU A 166 10.54 7.00 -23.24
N ILE A 167 11.25 6.58 -22.18
CA ILE A 167 12.55 7.15 -21.81
C ILE A 167 13.62 6.86 -22.84
N ASN A 168 13.52 5.70 -23.54
CA ASN A 168 14.47 5.28 -24.56
C ASN A 168 14.13 5.82 -25.97
N LYS A 169 13.04 6.60 -26.13
CA LYS A 169 12.73 7.27 -27.41
C LYS A 169 13.59 8.52 -27.59
N PRO A 170 14.30 8.68 -28.72
CA PRO A 170 15.23 9.80 -28.94
C PRO A 170 14.58 11.19 -28.83
N ASN A 171 13.30 11.31 -29.19
CA ASN A 171 12.58 12.60 -29.23
C ASN A 171 11.81 12.89 -27.91
N ILE A 172 11.79 11.99 -26.93
CA ILE A 172 11.05 12.15 -25.68
C ILE A 172 12.01 12.37 -24.53
N GLY A 173 12.87 11.41 -24.27
CA GLY A 173 13.80 11.42 -23.14
C GLY A 173 13.14 11.48 -21.78
N PHE A 174 13.93 11.61 -20.72
CA PHE A 174 13.47 11.59 -19.34
C PHE A 174 12.49 12.73 -18.99
N PRO A 175 12.76 14.02 -19.30
CA PRO A 175 11.86 15.10 -18.89
C PRO A 175 10.45 14.96 -19.44
N TRP A 176 10.32 14.65 -20.72
CA TRP A 176 9.01 14.45 -21.34
C TRP A 176 8.33 13.17 -20.90
N THR A 177 9.10 12.10 -20.62
CA THR A 177 8.53 10.87 -20.04
C THR A 177 7.80 11.17 -18.72
N MET A 178 8.43 11.93 -17.81
CA MET A 178 7.81 12.30 -16.55
C MET A 178 6.55 13.15 -16.72
N ARG A 179 6.58 14.10 -17.67
CA ARG A 179 5.42 14.95 -17.99
C ARG A 179 4.27 14.15 -18.60
N ILE A 180 4.56 13.26 -19.55
CA ILE A 180 3.54 12.38 -20.17
C ILE A 180 2.88 11.51 -19.10
N VAL A 181 3.66 10.89 -18.23
CA VAL A 181 3.13 10.10 -17.10
C VAL A 181 2.25 10.95 -16.21
N GLY A 182 2.70 12.16 -15.84
CA GLY A 182 1.91 13.11 -15.07
C GLY A 182 0.58 13.46 -15.75
N PHE A 183 0.59 13.74 -17.05
CA PHE A 183 -0.64 14.03 -17.82
C PHE A 183 -1.61 12.84 -17.88
N ILE A 184 -1.10 11.61 -18.00
CA ILE A 184 -1.95 10.40 -17.94
C ILE A 184 -2.56 10.22 -16.54
N MET A 185 -1.83 10.60 -15.48
CA MET A 185 -2.34 10.48 -14.12
C MET A 185 -3.42 11.51 -13.78
N ILE A 186 -3.46 12.68 -14.45
CA ILE A 186 -4.46 13.71 -14.17
C ILE A 186 -5.90 13.19 -14.28
N PRO A 187 -6.36 12.63 -15.43
CA PRO A 187 -7.73 12.10 -15.51
C PRO A 187 -8.01 10.98 -14.52
N CYS A 188 -7.01 10.16 -14.20
CA CYS A 188 -7.12 9.12 -13.19
C CYS A 188 -7.35 9.70 -11.79
N PHE A 189 -6.61 10.74 -11.42
CA PHE A 189 -6.79 11.41 -10.14
C PHE A 189 -8.09 12.23 -10.07
N ILE A 190 -8.51 12.86 -11.17
CA ILE A 190 -9.83 13.53 -11.24
C ILE A 190 -10.93 12.50 -10.94
N PHE A 191 -10.87 11.31 -11.54
CA PHE A 191 -11.82 10.24 -11.26
C PHE A 191 -11.77 9.81 -9.78
N SER A 192 -10.59 9.61 -9.20
CA SER A 192 -10.42 9.29 -7.78
C SER A 192 -11.00 10.38 -6.88
N CYS A 193 -10.78 11.64 -7.20
CA CYS A 193 -11.31 12.79 -6.47
C CYS A 193 -12.85 12.84 -6.48
N THR A 194 -13.50 12.53 -7.62
CA THR A 194 -14.97 12.46 -7.70
C THR A 194 -15.55 11.31 -6.87
N ALA A 195 -14.78 10.23 -6.72
CA ALA A 195 -15.13 9.06 -5.93
C ALA A 195 -14.95 9.28 -4.41
N ALA A 196 -14.14 10.26 -3.99
CA ALA A 196 -13.77 10.51 -2.60
C ALA A 196 -14.88 11.22 -1.80
N LYS A 197 -16.01 10.54 -1.56
CA LYS A 197 -17.12 11.03 -0.72
C LYS A 197 -17.43 10.00 0.35
N SER A 198 -17.45 10.40 1.63
CA SER A 198 -17.89 9.53 2.73
C SER A 198 -19.33 9.06 2.55
N PRO A 199 -19.70 7.88 3.06
CA PRO A 199 -21.08 7.46 3.15
C PRO A 199 -21.88 8.49 3.95
N ASP A 200 -23.11 8.76 3.51
CA ASP A 200 -24.01 9.63 4.28
C ASP A 200 -24.35 8.86 5.58
N THR A 201 -23.83 9.35 6.71
CA THR A 201 -24.21 8.84 8.03
C THR A 201 -25.69 9.18 8.21
N PRO A 202 -26.58 8.22 8.59
CA PRO A 202 -27.92 8.58 9.00
C PRO A 202 -27.78 9.59 10.13
N LYS A 203 -28.27 10.80 9.92
CA LYS A 203 -28.44 11.75 11.03
C LYS A 203 -29.34 11.04 12.02
N THR A 204 -28.80 10.58 13.13
CA THR A 204 -29.62 10.22 14.29
C THR A 204 -30.36 11.49 14.67
N ASN A 205 -31.65 11.54 14.32
CA ASN A 205 -32.54 12.55 14.85
C ASN A 205 -32.58 12.33 16.37
N VAL A 206 -31.67 12.98 17.07
CA VAL A 206 -31.91 13.29 18.45
C VAL A 206 -33.04 14.35 18.39
N GLU A 207 -34.27 13.87 18.45
CA GLU A 207 -35.41 14.73 18.73
C GLU A 207 -35.09 15.48 20.02
N SER A 208 -34.65 16.71 19.85
CA SER A 208 -34.56 17.69 20.91
C SER A 208 -35.98 18.08 21.32
N HIS A 209 -36.56 17.27 22.21
CA HIS A 209 -37.58 17.82 23.11
C HIS A 209 -36.84 18.72 24.09
N ASN A 210 -36.73 19.99 23.73
CA ASN A 210 -36.87 21.09 24.69
C ASN A 210 -36.94 22.41 23.93
N SER A 211 -38.11 22.98 23.99
CA SER A 211 -38.46 24.35 23.65
C SER A 211 -37.75 25.36 24.57
N ASN A 212 -37.39 26.49 23.96
CA ASN A 212 -37.11 27.80 24.60
C ASN A 212 -35.73 27.95 25.25
N GLN A 213 -34.79 28.54 24.50
CA GLN A 213 -34.15 29.80 24.96
C GLN A 213 -33.48 30.50 23.78
N GLN A 214 -33.74 31.77 23.69
CA GLN A 214 -33.35 32.77 22.73
C GLN A 214 -31.85 33.14 22.83
N SER A 215 -31.28 33.41 21.68
CA SER A 215 -30.22 34.39 21.36
C SER A 215 -28.98 34.46 22.26
N ASP A 216 -27.81 34.10 21.67
CA ASP A 216 -26.70 35.07 21.52
C ASP A 216 -25.77 34.64 20.38
N GLU A 217 -25.58 35.55 19.45
CA GLU A 217 -24.66 35.49 18.30
C GLU A 217 -23.22 35.67 18.77
N ASN A 218 -22.29 35.07 17.99
CA ASN A 218 -20.84 35.21 18.03
C ASN A 218 -20.06 34.34 19.00
N THR A 219 -19.85 33.09 18.62
CA THR A 219 -18.62 32.43 19.03
C THR A 219 -18.13 31.58 17.84
N THR A 220 -16.94 31.90 17.37
CA THR A 220 -16.15 31.15 16.40
C THR A 220 -16.16 29.68 16.79
N GLU A 221 -16.90 28.83 16.08
CA GLU A 221 -16.93 27.38 16.32
C GLU A 221 -15.55 26.80 16.03
N GLN A 222 -14.70 26.83 17.01
CA GLN A 222 -13.57 25.92 17.12
C GLN A 222 -14.19 24.54 17.35
N LYS A 223 -14.21 23.71 16.31
CA LYS A 223 -14.75 22.34 16.35
C LYS A 223 -13.89 21.53 17.31
N ASP A 224 -14.22 21.60 18.61
CA ASP A 224 -13.62 20.75 19.63
C ASP A 224 -13.89 19.29 19.25
N ILE A 225 -12.80 18.55 19.04
CA ILE A 225 -12.86 17.10 18.81
C ILE A 225 -13.53 16.50 20.05
N PRO A 226 -14.72 15.86 19.91
CA PRO A 226 -15.42 15.33 21.07
C PRO A 226 -14.47 14.46 21.89
N GLN A 227 -14.44 14.64 23.21
CA GLN A 227 -13.56 13.87 24.13
C GLN A 227 -13.71 12.35 23.93
N SER A 228 -14.89 11.90 23.48
CA SER A 228 -15.19 10.52 23.09
C SER A 228 -14.27 9.99 21.99
N HIS A 229 -14.01 10.74 20.90
CA HIS A 229 -13.14 10.27 19.81
C HIS A 229 -11.68 10.09 20.24
N LYS A 230 -11.18 10.94 21.12
CA LYS A 230 -9.80 10.79 21.66
C LYS A 230 -9.70 9.56 22.54
N ALA A 231 -10.72 9.29 23.36
CA ALA A 231 -10.75 8.09 24.22
C ALA A 231 -10.82 6.80 23.38
N GLU A 232 -11.66 6.75 22.34
CA GLU A 232 -11.77 5.62 21.43
C GLU A 232 -10.45 5.37 20.65
N ALA A 233 -9.83 6.42 20.17
CA ALA A 233 -8.53 6.34 19.48
C ALA A 233 -7.43 5.78 20.41
N LEU A 234 -7.37 6.28 21.66
CA LEU A 234 -6.42 5.79 22.65
C LEU A 234 -6.70 4.32 23.03
N ALA A 235 -7.97 3.96 23.20
CA ALA A 235 -8.39 2.58 23.48
C ALA A 235 -8.00 1.64 22.33
N LEU A 236 -8.16 2.06 21.07
CA LEU A 236 -7.74 1.29 19.90
C LEU A 236 -6.23 1.03 19.91
N VAL A 237 -5.40 2.08 20.07
CA VAL A 237 -3.93 1.94 20.04
C VAL A 237 -3.42 1.06 21.18
N ARG A 238 -4.11 1.03 22.30
CA ARG A 238 -3.79 0.16 23.45
C ARG A 238 -4.25 -1.29 23.29
N LYS A 239 -5.05 -1.63 22.28
CA LYS A 239 -5.49 -3.03 22.05
C LYS A 239 -4.28 -3.92 21.72
N PRO A 240 -4.06 -5.01 22.48
CA PRO A 240 -2.91 -5.90 22.25
C PRO A 240 -2.92 -6.54 20.86
N SER A 241 -4.11 -6.82 20.31
CA SER A 241 -4.26 -7.37 18.95
C SER A 241 -3.77 -6.41 17.87
N LEU A 242 -3.99 -5.09 18.02
CA LEU A 242 -3.46 -4.09 17.09
C LEU A 242 -1.95 -3.95 17.25
N GLN A 243 -1.44 -3.90 18.48
CA GLN A 243 0.00 -3.78 18.74
C GLN A 243 0.78 -4.96 18.17
N LEU A 244 0.29 -6.19 18.38
CA LEU A 244 0.89 -7.39 17.80
C LEU A 244 0.79 -7.41 16.28
N LEU A 245 -0.31 -6.92 15.68
CA LEU A 245 -0.44 -6.77 14.24
C LEU A 245 0.59 -5.76 13.70
N CYS A 246 0.75 -4.61 14.34
CA CYS A 246 1.77 -3.61 13.97
C CYS A 246 3.18 -4.17 14.06
N LEU A 247 3.50 -4.91 15.13
CA LEU A 247 4.81 -5.54 15.27
C LEU A 247 5.02 -6.63 14.20
N ALA A 248 3.99 -7.43 13.92
CA ALA A 248 4.05 -8.47 12.88
C ALA A 248 4.36 -7.86 11.50
N VAL A 249 3.60 -6.83 11.07
CA VAL A 249 3.82 -6.22 9.76
C VAL A 249 5.15 -5.45 9.73
N PHE A 250 5.59 -4.84 10.83
CA PHE A 250 6.91 -4.24 10.93
C PHE A 250 8.03 -5.25 10.62
N ILE A 251 7.96 -6.45 11.19
CA ILE A 251 8.94 -7.52 10.94
C ILE A 251 8.81 -8.06 9.51
N ILE A 252 7.59 -8.28 9.01
CA ILE A 252 7.34 -8.74 7.64
C ILE A 252 8.01 -7.83 6.61
N TYR A 253 7.91 -6.50 6.79
CA TYR A 253 8.40 -5.54 5.80
C TYR A 253 9.93 -5.42 5.76
N PHE A 254 10.66 -5.94 6.72
CA PHE A 254 12.12 -6.08 6.60
C PHE A 254 12.51 -7.03 5.46
N GLY A 255 11.73 -8.09 5.19
CA GLY A 255 12.07 -9.07 4.17
C GLY A 255 11.17 -9.09 2.93
N MET A 256 9.94 -8.55 3.03
CA MET A 256 8.92 -8.75 1.99
C MET A 256 9.25 -8.09 0.65
N PHE A 257 9.90 -6.94 0.64
CA PHE A 257 10.25 -6.25 -0.59
C PHE A 257 11.57 -6.70 -1.22
N SER A 258 12.41 -7.47 -0.50
CA SER A 258 13.68 -7.93 -1.03
C SER A 258 13.56 -8.68 -2.36
N PRO A 259 12.64 -9.64 -2.53
CA PRO A 259 12.44 -10.29 -3.82
C PRO A 259 11.94 -9.33 -4.92
N PHE A 260 11.09 -8.36 -4.58
CA PHE A 260 10.60 -7.39 -5.57
C PHE A 260 11.73 -6.56 -6.19
N PHE A 261 12.70 -6.15 -5.38
CA PHE A 261 13.80 -5.28 -5.85
C PHE A 261 14.99 -6.05 -6.41
N TYR A 262 15.24 -7.28 -5.94
CA TYR A 262 16.47 -7.99 -6.25
C TYR A 262 16.30 -9.20 -7.19
N THR A 263 15.06 -9.58 -7.56
CA THR A 263 14.85 -10.72 -8.48
C THR A 263 15.40 -10.45 -9.88
N THR A 264 15.31 -9.22 -10.38
CA THR A 264 15.92 -8.83 -11.67
C THR A 264 17.44 -9.01 -11.63
N SER A 265 18.09 -8.47 -10.61
CA SER A 265 19.56 -8.59 -10.46
C SER A 265 19.99 -10.05 -10.25
N TYR A 266 19.21 -10.83 -9.48
CA TYR A 266 19.42 -12.27 -9.33
C TYR A 266 19.36 -13.00 -10.67
N ALA A 267 18.36 -12.68 -11.50
CA ALA A 267 18.21 -13.31 -12.81
C ALA A 267 19.40 -13.00 -13.72
N VAL A 268 19.89 -11.75 -13.72
CA VAL A 268 21.08 -11.35 -14.47
C VAL A 268 22.33 -12.11 -13.99
N GLU A 269 22.55 -12.18 -12.66
CA GLU A 269 23.70 -12.91 -12.08
C GLU A 269 23.68 -14.41 -12.42
N LYS A 270 22.50 -15.01 -12.49
CA LYS A 270 22.34 -16.42 -12.89
C LYS A 270 22.47 -16.67 -14.40
N GLY A 271 22.75 -15.62 -15.20
CA GLY A 271 22.94 -15.73 -16.64
C GLY A 271 21.65 -15.87 -17.45
N PHE A 272 20.50 -15.54 -16.87
CA PHE A 272 19.24 -15.45 -17.63
C PHE A 272 19.28 -14.25 -18.60
N SER A 273 18.51 -14.32 -19.69
CA SER A 273 18.45 -13.22 -20.64
C SER A 273 17.99 -11.92 -19.99
N THR A 274 18.56 -10.80 -20.39
CA THR A 274 18.23 -9.45 -19.89
C THR A 274 16.73 -9.15 -20.04
N SER A 275 16.13 -9.62 -21.15
CA SER A 275 14.69 -9.50 -21.38
C SER A 275 13.87 -10.24 -20.33
N LEU A 276 14.22 -11.50 -20.00
CA LEU A 276 13.53 -12.24 -18.94
C LEU A 276 13.70 -11.56 -17.57
N ALA A 277 14.92 -11.14 -17.26
CA ALA A 277 15.24 -10.43 -16.03
C ALA A 277 14.36 -9.18 -15.85
N PHE A 278 14.20 -8.37 -16.89
CA PHE A 278 13.31 -7.22 -16.89
C PHE A 278 11.84 -7.60 -16.61
N TYR A 279 11.35 -8.68 -17.23
CA TYR A 279 9.96 -9.11 -17.04
C TYR A 279 9.69 -9.79 -15.69
N THR A 280 10.70 -10.14 -14.88
CA THR A 280 10.46 -10.75 -13.56
C THR A 280 9.57 -9.89 -12.66
N VAL A 281 9.79 -8.58 -12.63
CA VAL A 281 8.96 -7.63 -11.85
C VAL A 281 7.51 -7.62 -12.36
N SER A 282 7.32 -7.67 -13.68
CA SER A 282 5.98 -7.73 -14.27
C SER A 282 5.28 -9.05 -13.95
N ILE A 283 6.00 -10.17 -13.90
CA ILE A 283 5.46 -11.48 -13.52
C ILE A 283 5.04 -11.48 -12.05
N VAL A 284 5.88 -10.97 -11.15
CA VAL A 284 5.56 -10.85 -9.72
C VAL A 284 4.32 -9.97 -9.52
N ASN A 285 4.26 -8.80 -10.15
CA ASN A 285 3.10 -7.92 -10.05
C ASN A 285 1.85 -8.51 -10.71
N GLY A 286 2.00 -9.21 -11.85
CA GLY A 286 0.91 -9.91 -12.53
C GLY A 286 0.26 -10.97 -11.66
N ALA A 287 1.05 -11.80 -10.99
CA ALA A 287 0.56 -12.79 -10.05
C ALA A 287 0.05 -12.17 -8.72
N SER A 288 0.61 -11.04 -8.33
CA SER A 288 0.14 -10.28 -7.15
C SER A 288 -1.26 -9.71 -7.36
N PHE A 289 -1.70 -9.45 -8.58
CA PHE A 289 -3.05 -8.99 -8.87
C PHE A 289 -4.12 -9.99 -8.37
N PRO A 290 -4.20 -11.24 -8.87
CA PRO A 290 -5.10 -12.24 -8.30
C PRO A 290 -4.75 -12.56 -6.83
N GLY A 291 -3.49 -12.48 -6.43
CA GLY A 291 -3.03 -12.67 -5.05
C GLY A 291 -3.63 -11.68 -4.05
N ARG A 292 -4.03 -10.49 -4.47
CA ARG A 292 -4.72 -9.50 -3.63
C ARG A 292 -6.22 -9.71 -3.58
N VAL A 293 -6.82 -10.17 -4.67
CA VAL A 293 -8.28 -10.30 -4.78
C VAL A 293 -8.75 -11.65 -4.22
N LEU A 294 -8.18 -12.77 -4.67
CA LEU A 294 -8.64 -14.11 -4.30
C LEU A 294 -8.51 -14.42 -2.80
N PRO A 295 -7.36 -14.16 -2.13
CA PRO A 295 -7.26 -14.35 -0.69
C PRO A 295 -8.21 -13.43 0.08
N GLY A 296 -8.52 -12.21 -0.43
CA GLY A 296 -9.51 -11.32 0.16
C GLY A 296 -10.92 -11.93 0.18
N ILE A 297 -11.35 -12.54 -0.94
CA ILE A 297 -12.63 -13.24 -1.04
C ILE A 297 -12.69 -14.42 -0.07
N VAL A 298 -11.61 -15.20 0.00
CA VAL A 298 -11.49 -16.35 0.91
C VAL A 298 -11.51 -15.89 2.37
N ALA A 299 -10.83 -14.79 2.67
CA ALA A 299 -10.72 -14.24 4.02
C ALA A 299 -12.05 -13.74 4.60
N ASP A 300 -12.93 -13.22 3.75
CA ASP A 300 -14.27 -12.81 4.18
C ASP A 300 -15.11 -14.01 4.66
N LYS A 301 -14.77 -15.25 4.24
CA LYS A 301 -15.45 -16.50 4.65
C LYS A 301 -14.73 -17.25 5.78
N TYR A 302 -13.39 -17.30 5.76
CA TYR A 302 -12.59 -18.16 6.64
C TYR A 302 -11.80 -17.38 7.69
N GLY A 303 -11.94 -16.06 7.73
CA GLY A 303 -11.26 -15.18 8.68
C GLY A 303 -10.03 -14.48 8.08
N LYS A 304 -9.92 -13.20 8.38
CA LYS A 304 -8.90 -12.31 7.78
C LYS A 304 -7.51 -12.61 8.32
N PHE A 305 -7.39 -12.81 9.63
CA PHE A 305 -6.13 -13.21 10.27
C PHE A 305 -5.68 -14.59 9.82
N ASN A 306 -6.60 -15.57 9.73
CA ASN A 306 -6.26 -16.92 9.30
C ASN A 306 -5.66 -16.93 7.89
N CYS A 307 -6.28 -16.23 6.95
CA CYS A 307 -5.79 -16.14 5.57
C CYS A 307 -4.49 -15.33 5.48
N CYS A 308 -4.33 -14.27 6.28
CA CYS A 308 -3.12 -13.47 6.34
C CYS A 308 -1.92 -14.30 6.84
N ILE A 309 -2.12 -15.12 7.87
CA ILE A 309 -1.10 -16.05 8.39
C ILE A 309 -0.66 -17.02 7.29
N ILE A 310 -1.61 -17.66 6.60
CA ILE A 310 -1.31 -18.63 5.52
C ILE A 310 -0.52 -17.93 4.41
N ALA A 311 -0.95 -16.76 3.96
CA ALA A 311 -0.27 -16.00 2.92
C ALA A 311 1.17 -15.64 3.34
N THR A 312 1.36 -15.20 4.59
CA THR A 312 2.66 -14.78 5.12
C THR A 312 3.63 -15.96 5.26
N ILE A 313 3.18 -17.07 5.82
CA ILE A 313 4.00 -18.28 5.96
C ILE A 313 4.35 -18.85 4.60
N SER A 314 3.39 -18.91 3.67
CA SER A 314 3.64 -19.35 2.29
C SER A 314 4.68 -18.48 1.59
N ALA A 315 4.58 -17.15 1.70
CA ALA A 315 5.55 -16.22 1.14
C ALA A 315 6.95 -16.42 1.75
N GLY A 316 7.02 -16.67 3.06
CA GLY A 316 8.28 -16.96 3.76
C GLY A 316 8.95 -18.23 3.25
N ILE A 317 8.20 -19.32 3.10
CA ILE A 317 8.71 -20.59 2.55
C ILE A 317 9.18 -20.41 1.10
N ILE A 318 8.38 -19.72 0.28
CA ILE A 318 8.75 -19.44 -1.13
C ILE A 318 10.03 -18.59 -1.19
N ALA A 319 10.18 -17.59 -0.32
CA ALA A 319 11.39 -16.77 -0.24
C ALA A 319 12.63 -17.59 0.12
N LEU A 320 12.54 -18.56 1.03
CA LEU A 320 13.64 -19.46 1.36
C LEU A 320 14.06 -20.37 0.17
N CYS A 321 13.11 -20.67 -0.73
CA CYS A 321 13.40 -21.50 -1.91
C CYS A 321 14.04 -20.72 -3.07
N TRP A 322 14.20 -19.41 -2.95
CA TRP A 322 14.63 -18.50 -4.04
C TRP A 322 15.91 -18.96 -4.72
N THR A 323 16.97 -19.21 -3.96
CA THR A 323 18.30 -19.55 -4.52
C THR A 323 18.40 -20.96 -5.13
N LYS A 324 17.37 -21.79 -4.94
CA LYS A 324 17.29 -23.10 -5.62
C LYS A 324 16.76 -23.01 -7.06
N VAL A 325 16.33 -21.84 -7.47
CA VAL A 325 15.78 -21.60 -8.80
C VAL A 325 16.92 -21.40 -9.81
N THR A 326 17.13 -22.39 -10.68
CA THR A 326 18.24 -22.41 -11.66
C THR A 326 17.74 -22.48 -13.11
N SER A 327 16.43 -22.66 -13.35
CA SER A 327 15.85 -22.75 -14.69
C SER A 327 14.90 -21.58 -14.97
N VAL A 328 14.69 -21.27 -16.26
CA VAL A 328 13.74 -20.24 -16.70
C VAL A 328 12.33 -20.52 -16.19
N ALA A 329 11.85 -21.76 -16.37
CA ALA A 329 10.54 -22.16 -15.88
C ALA A 329 10.44 -22.05 -14.36
N GLY A 330 11.48 -22.46 -13.62
CA GLY A 330 11.57 -22.31 -12.19
C GLY A 330 11.48 -20.85 -11.74
N LEU A 331 12.19 -19.94 -12.43
CA LEU A 331 12.16 -18.50 -12.11
C LEU A 331 10.75 -17.91 -12.31
N VAL A 332 10.10 -18.24 -13.43
CA VAL A 332 8.73 -17.75 -13.71
C VAL A 332 7.73 -18.28 -12.68
N ILE A 333 7.79 -19.59 -12.35
CA ILE A 333 6.91 -20.19 -11.35
C ILE A 333 7.14 -19.58 -9.97
N TRP A 334 8.41 -19.39 -9.59
CA TRP A 334 8.78 -18.80 -8.31
C TRP A 334 8.29 -17.34 -8.20
N CYS A 335 8.51 -16.52 -9.25
CA CYS A 335 8.02 -15.16 -9.33
C CYS A 335 6.49 -15.10 -9.20
N ALA A 336 5.79 -16.01 -9.88
CA ALA A 336 4.32 -16.07 -9.81
C ALA A 336 3.85 -16.50 -8.41
N ALA A 337 4.45 -17.53 -7.83
CA ALA A 337 4.09 -18.02 -6.49
C ALA A 337 4.37 -16.96 -5.41
N TYR A 338 5.55 -16.30 -5.46
CA TYR A 338 5.89 -15.23 -4.54
C TYR A 338 4.99 -14.02 -4.70
N GLY A 339 4.73 -13.61 -5.95
CA GLY A 339 3.82 -12.51 -6.27
C GLY A 339 2.42 -12.75 -5.72
N PHE A 340 1.87 -13.95 -5.90
CA PHE A 340 0.57 -14.34 -5.39
C PHE A 340 0.51 -14.28 -3.85
N ALA A 341 1.47 -14.91 -3.17
CA ALA A 341 1.49 -14.97 -1.70
C ALA A 341 1.71 -13.60 -1.06
N SER A 342 2.69 -12.81 -1.56
CA SER A 342 2.95 -11.45 -1.06
C SER A 342 1.82 -10.47 -1.38
N GLY A 343 1.12 -10.65 -2.50
CA GLY A 343 -0.10 -9.92 -2.82
C GLY A 343 -1.18 -10.12 -1.75
N GLY A 344 -1.35 -11.36 -1.28
CA GLY A 344 -2.26 -11.69 -0.18
C GLY A 344 -1.91 -10.96 1.12
N ILE A 345 -0.62 -10.88 1.48
CA ILE A 345 -0.17 -10.12 2.66
C ILE A 345 -0.59 -8.66 2.56
N LEU A 346 -0.30 -8.00 1.41
CA LEU A 346 -0.57 -6.58 1.21
C LEU A 346 -2.05 -6.21 1.35
N SER A 347 -2.96 -7.08 0.90
CA SER A 347 -4.40 -6.84 1.01
C SER A 347 -4.95 -7.22 2.39
N LEU A 348 -4.55 -8.39 2.92
CA LEU A 348 -5.13 -8.93 4.14
C LEU A 348 -4.69 -8.21 5.40
N GLN A 349 -3.47 -7.67 5.47
CA GLN A 349 -3.04 -6.85 6.62
C GLN A 349 -3.96 -5.64 6.84
N GLN A 350 -4.45 -5.03 5.76
CA GLN A 350 -5.39 -3.91 5.85
C GLN A 350 -6.78 -4.37 6.30
N ALA A 351 -7.21 -5.55 5.84
CA ALA A 351 -8.46 -6.15 6.29
C ALA A 351 -8.39 -6.57 7.77
N CYS A 352 -7.23 -7.05 8.26
CA CYS A 352 -6.99 -7.33 9.68
C CYS A 352 -7.05 -6.03 10.52
N ALA A 353 -6.42 -4.95 10.05
CA ALA A 353 -6.50 -3.64 10.70
C ALA A 353 -7.95 -3.16 10.82
N ALA A 354 -8.71 -3.28 9.74
CA ALA A 354 -10.11 -2.90 9.69
C ALA A 354 -11.01 -3.79 10.57
N GLN A 355 -10.63 -5.03 10.86
CA GLN A 355 -11.37 -5.93 11.75
C GLN A 355 -11.22 -5.54 13.22
N VAL A 356 -10.06 -5.04 13.63
CA VAL A 356 -9.78 -4.61 15.01
C VAL A 356 -10.42 -3.25 15.31
N ALA A 357 -10.68 -2.44 14.29
CA ALA A 357 -11.22 -1.09 14.36
C ALA A 357 -12.75 -1.05 14.53
N THR A 358 -13.24 0.08 15.06
CA THR A 358 -14.65 0.49 14.96
C THR A 358 -14.89 1.30 13.68
N SER A 359 -16.14 1.66 13.40
CA SER A 359 -16.46 2.53 12.25
C SER A 359 -15.85 3.93 12.38
N THR A 360 -15.67 4.41 13.60
CA THR A 360 -15.14 5.74 13.95
C THR A 360 -13.62 5.81 13.98
N THR A 361 -12.93 4.66 14.06
CA THR A 361 -11.47 4.56 14.19
C THR A 361 -10.82 3.77 13.05
N LEU A 362 -11.56 3.54 11.97
CA LEU A 362 -11.11 2.71 10.85
C LEU A 362 -9.88 3.30 10.14
N GLY A 363 -9.92 4.61 9.89
CA GLY A 363 -8.80 5.32 9.27
C GLY A 363 -7.56 5.26 10.15
N LEU A 364 -7.72 5.49 11.45
CA LEU A 364 -6.62 5.41 12.41
C LEU A 364 -6.01 4.00 12.46
N ALA A 365 -6.82 2.93 12.46
CA ALA A 365 -6.31 1.56 12.48
C ALA A 365 -5.47 1.23 11.24
N ILE A 366 -6.02 1.52 10.05
CA ILE A 366 -5.33 1.32 8.76
C ILE A 366 -4.04 2.16 8.73
N GLY A 367 -4.14 3.42 9.17
CA GLY A 367 -3.00 4.33 9.23
C GLY A 367 -1.91 3.86 10.19
N THR A 368 -2.26 3.38 11.39
CA THR A 368 -1.30 2.89 12.39
C THR A 368 -0.60 1.62 11.92
N VAL A 369 -1.34 0.65 11.36
CA VAL A 369 -0.75 -0.60 10.82
C VAL A 369 0.17 -0.29 9.63
N SER A 370 -0.25 0.56 8.71
CA SER A 370 0.60 0.96 7.58
C SER A 370 1.81 1.76 8.04
N GLY A 371 1.61 2.74 8.95
CA GLY A 371 2.69 3.58 9.46
C GLY A 371 3.75 2.81 10.25
N SER A 372 3.36 1.74 10.94
CA SER A 372 4.34 0.88 11.64
C SER A 372 5.37 0.27 10.68
N THR A 373 5.04 0.11 9.40
CA THR A 373 5.95 -0.47 8.40
C THR A 373 6.94 0.55 7.81
N ALA A 374 6.79 1.85 8.07
CA ALA A 374 7.55 2.89 7.39
C ALA A 374 9.07 2.70 7.51
N LEU A 375 9.56 2.50 8.73
CA LEU A 375 11.00 2.32 8.98
C LEU A 375 11.53 1.00 8.44
N SER A 376 10.78 -0.10 8.59
CA SER A 376 11.22 -1.41 8.10
C SER A 376 11.23 -1.48 6.58
N ALA A 377 10.23 -0.88 5.92
CA ALA A 377 10.17 -0.80 4.46
C ALA A 377 11.31 0.05 3.88
N MET A 378 11.65 1.17 4.53
CA MET A 378 12.80 2.00 4.16
C MET A 378 14.12 1.25 4.35
N ALA A 379 14.29 0.62 5.51
CA ALA A 379 15.54 -0.08 5.84
C ALA A 379 15.76 -1.36 5.03
N ASN A 380 14.69 -1.97 4.51
CA ASN A 380 14.78 -3.20 3.71
C ASN A 380 15.73 -3.04 2.52
N VAL A 381 15.65 -1.93 1.77
CA VAL A 381 16.41 -1.74 0.53
C VAL A 381 17.92 -1.71 0.79
N PRO A 382 18.47 -0.84 1.68
CA PRO A 382 19.90 -0.81 1.96
C PRO A 382 20.42 -2.08 2.65
N ILE A 383 19.63 -2.69 3.55
CA ILE A 383 20.00 -3.96 4.21
C ILE A 383 20.11 -5.07 3.16
N SER A 384 19.14 -5.18 2.26
CA SER A 384 19.16 -6.18 1.18
C SER A 384 20.34 -6.00 0.27
N GLY A 385 20.71 -4.77 -0.10
CA GLY A 385 21.88 -4.46 -0.91
C GLY A 385 23.18 -4.91 -0.24
N ALA A 386 23.37 -4.52 1.01
CA ALA A 386 24.56 -4.91 1.79
C ALA A 386 24.68 -6.42 1.98
N LEU A 387 23.56 -7.12 2.15
CA LEU A 387 23.55 -8.58 2.27
C LEU A 387 23.96 -9.26 0.98
N VAL A 388 23.46 -8.79 -0.16
CA VAL A 388 23.82 -9.34 -1.48
C VAL A 388 25.29 -9.09 -1.78
N GLU A 389 25.77 -7.86 -1.57
CA GLU A 389 27.14 -7.47 -1.86
C GLU A 389 28.17 -8.26 -1.03
N LYS A 390 27.88 -8.46 0.27
CA LYS A 390 28.82 -9.10 1.18
C LYS A 390 28.70 -10.62 1.25
N TYR A 391 27.48 -11.16 1.15
CA TYR A 391 27.17 -12.58 1.43
C TYR A 391 26.38 -13.27 0.32
N GLY A 392 26.05 -12.57 -0.76
CA GLY A 392 25.32 -13.10 -1.92
C GLY A 392 23.83 -13.33 -1.67
N TYR A 393 23.13 -13.84 -2.67
CA TYR A 393 21.67 -14.00 -2.67
C TYR A 393 21.15 -15.04 -1.68
N LEU A 394 21.97 -15.99 -1.22
CA LEU A 394 21.53 -16.94 -0.20
C LEU A 394 21.21 -16.22 1.11
N SER A 395 22.05 -15.29 1.53
CA SER A 395 21.82 -14.49 2.73
C SER A 395 20.55 -13.66 2.62
N LEU A 396 20.29 -13.09 1.45
CA LEU A 396 19.07 -12.32 1.18
C LEU A 396 17.82 -13.20 1.20
N SER A 397 17.88 -14.41 0.63
CA SER A 397 16.80 -15.40 0.67
C SER A 397 16.46 -15.81 2.10
N ILE A 398 17.48 -16.09 2.94
CA ILE A 398 17.30 -16.42 4.36
C ILE A 398 16.72 -15.21 5.11
N TYR A 399 17.27 -14.03 4.94
CA TYR A 399 16.79 -12.80 5.56
C TYR A 399 15.31 -12.54 5.26
N SER A 400 14.94 -12.59 3.98
CA SER A 400 13.56 -12.41 3.54
C SER A 400 12.63 -13.48 4.13
N GLY A 401 13.00 -14.75 4.00
CA GLY A 401 12.17 -15.85 4.47
C GLY A 401 11.99 -15.88 5.99
N VAL A 402 13.08 -15.66 6.74
CA VAL A 402 13.03 -15.61 8.21
C VAL A 402 12.18 -14.44 8.70
N SER A 403 12.34 -13.25 8.12
CA SER A 403 11.52 -12.08 8.48
C SER A 403 10.02 -12.35 8.28
N LEU A 404 9.66 -12.98 7.15
CA LEU A 404 8.27 -13.35 6.84
C LEU A 404 7.74 -14.41 7.82
N LEU A 405 8.51 -15.44 8.12
CA LEU A 405 8.10 -16.50 9.05
C LEU A 405 7.94 -15.98 10.49
N LEU A 406 8.87 -15.13 10.98
CA LEU A 406 8.75 -14.48 12.27
C LEU A 406 7.52 -13.58 12.35
N GLY A 407 7.26 -12.80 11.31
CA GLY A 407 6.04 -12.00 11.21
C GLY A 407 4.77 -12.86 11.18
N GLY A 408 4.82 -14.03 10.52
CA GLY A 408 3.74 -15.02 10.54
C GLY A 408 3.44 -15.56 11.95
N LEU A 409 4.47 -15.82 12.74
CA LEU A 409 4.32 -16.25 14.16
C LEU A 409 3.70 -15.13 14.99
N LEU A 410 4.08 -13.88 14.78
CA LEU A 410 3.45 -12.73 15.46
C LEU A 410 1.99 -12.53 15.05
N LEU A 411 1.64 -12.80 13.77
CA LEU A 411 0.24 -12.79 13.33
C LEU A 411 -0.57 -13.89 14.02
N ILE A 412 0.01 -15.07 14.24
CA ILE A 412 -0.63 -16.15 15.03
C ILE A 412 -0.88 -15.64 16.46
N ALA A 413 0.10 -15.00 17.10
CA ALA A 413 -0.07 -14.42 18.42
C ALA A 413 -1.19 -13.36 18.44
N ALA A 414 -1.21 -12.45 17.45
CA ALA A 414 -2.26 -11.43 17.32
C ALA A 414 -3.66 -12.04 17.17
N ARG A 415 -3.77 -13.13 16.43
CA ARG A 415 -5.02 -13.88 16.25
C ARG A 415 -5.45 -14.56 17.55
N LEU A 416 -4.54 -15.23 18.27
CA LEU A 416 -4.85 -15.94 19.51
C LEU A 416 -5.31 -14.99 20.64
N VAL A 417 -4.81 -13.77 20.66
CA VAL A 417 -5.28 -12.73 21.60
C VAL A 417 -6.74 -12.32 21.30
N GLN A 418 -7.19 -12.40 20.05
CA GLN A 418 -8.59 -12.11 19.69
C GLN A 418 -9.52 -13.29 20.03
N ASN A 419 -9.11 -14.50 19.67
CA ASN A 419 -9.85 -15.73 19.98
C ASN A 419 -8.89 -16.91 20.04
N ARG A 420 -8.95 -17.68 21.15
CA ARG A 420 -8.09 -18.84 21.38
C ARG A 420 -8.53 -20.09 20.61
N GLU A 421 -9.76 -20.14 20.14
CA GLU A 421 -10.24 -21.28 19.37
C GLU A 421 -9.60 -21.32 17.98
N LEU A 422 -8.88 -22.40 17.64
CA LEU A 422 -8.15 -22.54 16.38
C LEU A 422 -9.06 -22.49 15.14
N ARG A 423 -10.32 -22.90 15.27
CA ARG A 423 -11.31 -22.93 14.18
C ARG A 423 -12.17 -21.66 14.10
N ALA A 424 -11.99 -20.72 15.01
CA ALA A 424 -12.76 -19.47 14.96
C ALA A 424 -12.44 -18.68 13.70
N ILE A 425 -13.47 -18.09 13.12
CA ILE A 425 -13.38 -17.16 11.99
C ILE A 425 -12.93 -15.79 12.53
N VAL A 426 -11.63 -15.54 12.50
CA VAL A 426 -11.00 -14.30 13.02
C VAL A 426 -10.27 -13.56 11.91
#